data_009cb37aea8655658f2ab50bb1d10716
#
_entry.id   009cb37aea8655658f2ab50bb1d10716
#
_cell.length_a   1.000
_cell.length_b   1.000
_cell.length_c   1.000
_cell.angle_alpha   90.00
_cell.angle_beta   90.00
_cell.angle_gamma   90.00
#
_symmetry.space_group_name_H-M   'P 1'
#
loop_
_entity.id
_entity.type
_entity.pdbx_description
1 polymer ?
#
loop_
_entity_poly.entity_id
_entity_poly.type
_entity_poly.pdbx_seq_one_letter_code
_entity_poly.pdbx_strand_id
1 'polypeptide(L)'
;MLRFPILLTNDDGINSPGLQHLASSLHSLGHPIAILAPLTEQSAVGMKLTLRDDMAFEEHTDIAEKIRTDESAPLRVFSLDGSPCDCVIVAIDGGLRSWAPEIRPWLCISGINRGPNLSIDVLHSGTVSAAREASLYLSLIHI
;
A
#
# COMPACT_ATOMS: atom_id res chain seq x y z
N MET A 1 -5.57 20.47 11.28
CA MET A 1 -5.28 19.74 10.02
C MET A 1 -6.20 18.54 9.93
N LEU A 2 -6.84 18.33 8.78
CA LEU A 2 -7.70 17.16 8.59
C LEU A 2 -6.85 15.89 8.58
N ARG A 3 -7.19 14.92 9.42
CA ARG A 3 -6.55 13.60 9.47
C ARG A 3 -7.50 12.60 8.82
N PHE A 4 -7.03 11.86 7.86
CA PHE A 4 -7.84 10.83 7.18
C PHE A 4 -7.03 9.55 7.00
N PRO A 5 -7.68 8.39 7.10
CA PRO A 5 -7.01 7.10 6.96
C PRO A 5 -6.51 6.87 5.55
N ILE A 6 -5.28 6.35 5.42
CA ILE A 6 -4.60 6.13 4.15
C ILE A 6 -4.18 4.66 4.03
N LEU A 7 -4.45 4.06 2.87
CA LEU A 7 -3.82 2.81 2.44
C LEU A 7 -2.57 3.13 1.62
N LEU A 8 -1.43 2.54 2.00
CA LEU A 8 -0.19 2.62 1.23
C LEU A 8 0.15 1.27 0.62
N THR A 9 0.61 1.30 -0.61
CA THR A 9 1.17 0.15 -1.33
C THR A 9 2.30 0.59 -2.26
N ASN A 10 2.96 -0.35 -2.92
CA ASN A 10 3.99 -0.10 -3.92
C ASN A 10 4.21 -1.35 -4.78
N ASP A 11 5.19 -1.35 -5.68
CA ASP A 11 5.68 -2.53 -6.39
C ASP A 11 7.13 -2.91 -6.03
N ASP A 12 7.83 -2.06 -5.29
CA ASP A 12 9.20 -2.34 -4.79
C ASP A 12 9.22 -3.28 -3.57
N GLY A 13 8.07 -3.57 -2.98
CA GLY A 13 7.92 -4.46 -1.84
C GLY A 13 7.92 -3.76 -0.48
N ILE A 14 7.52 -4.51 0.56
CA ILE A 14 7.32 -4.00 1.93
C ILE A 14 8.59 -3.43 2.56
N ASN A 15 9.76 -3.93 2.20
CA ASN A 15 11.05 -3.47 2.71
C ASN A 15 11.60 -2.24 1.99
N SER A 16 10.90 -1.72 1.00
CA SER A 16 11.35 -0.58 0.21
C SER A 16 11.51 0.68 1.04
N PRO A 17 12.68 1.35 0.98
CA PRO A 17 12.90 2.61 1.69
C PRO A 17 11.90 3.71 1.28
N GLY A 18 11.53 3.78 0.01
CA GLY A 18 10.57 4.77 -0.50
C GLY A 18 9.21 4.67 0.19
N LEU A 19 8.67 3.45 0.32
CA LEU A 19 7.42 3.20 1.01
C LEU A 19 7.51 3.56 2.50
N GLN A 20 8.58 3.13 3.18
CA GLN A 20 8.77 3.37 4.61
C GLN A 20 8.94 4.87 4.92
N HIS A 21 9.68 5.62 4.10
CA HIS A 21 9.82 7.07 4.24
C HIS A 21 8.49 7.80 4.04
N LEU A 22 7.73 7.42 3.01
CA LEU A 22 6.41 7.99 2.76
C LEU A 22 5.47 7.74 3.94
N ALA A 23 5.43 6.50 4.44
CA ALA A 23 4.61 6.12 5.57
C ALA A 23 4.97 6.92 6.84
N SER A 24 6.25 7.01 7.17
CA SER A 24 6.73 7.78 8.32
C SER A 24 6.37 9.27 8.20
N SER A 25 6.53 9.84 7.01
CA SER A 25 6.19 11.25 6.76
C SER A 25 4.71 11.54 6.92
N LEU A 26 3.84 10.70 6.36
CA LEU A 26 2.39 10.85 6.50
C LEU A 26 1.91 10.59 7.93
N HIS A 27 2.51 9.59 8.60
CA HIS A 27 2.20 9.28 9.99
C HIS A 27 2.59 10.41 10.93
N SER A 28 3.70 11.13 10.66
CA SER A 28 4.11 12.31 11.44
C SER A 28 3.12 13.48 11.36
N LEU A 29 2.29 13.51 10.34
CA LEU A 29 1.17 14.45 10.19
C LEU A 29 -0.11 13.97 10.90
N GLY A 30 -0.05 12.81 11.56
CA GLY A 30 -1.14 12.24 12.33
C GLY A 30 -2.19 11.48 11.51
N HIS A 31 -1.87 11.09 10.29
CA HIS A 31 -2.76 10.24 9.49
C HIS A 31 -2.75 8.79 9.99
N PRO A 32 -3.90 8.15 10.20
CA PRO A 32 -3.98 6.69 10.35
C PRO A 32 -3.48 6.00 9.07
N ILE A 33 -2.56 5.04 9.20
CA ILE A 33 -1.92 4.40 8.05
C ILE A 33 -2.07 2.88 8.13
N ALA A 34 -2.57 2.29 7.06
CA ALA A 34 -2.44 0.87 6.78
C ALA A 34 -1.51 0.69 5.57
N ILE A 35 -0.52 -0.18 5.71
CA ILE A 35 0.31 -0.62 4.58
C ILE A 35 -0.07 -2.05 4.26
N LEU A 36 -0.37 -2.31 3.00
CA LEU A 36 -0.37 -3.65 2.42
C LEU A 36 0.42 -3.61 1.12
N ALA A 37 1.60 -4.19 1.11
CA ALA A 37 2.53 -4.16 0.00
C ALA A 37 2.98 -5.57 -0.37
N PRO A 38 3.48 -5.79 -1.59
CA PRO A 38 4.06 -7.06 -1.98
C PRO A 38 5.20 -7.48 -1.04
N LEU A 39 5.28 -8.77 -0.75
CA LEU A 39 6.38 -9.34 0.05
C LEU A 39 7.73 -9.10 -0.62
N THR A 40 7.77 -9.22 -1.95
CA THR A 40 8.97 -9.04 -2.78
C THR A 40 8.73 -8.04 -3.89
N GLU A 41 9.81 -7.56 -4.51
CA GLU A 41 9.75 -6.65 -5.66
C GLU A 41 8.93 -7.25 -6.82
N GLN A 42 8.02 -6.46 -7.37
CA GLN A 42 7.08 -6.80 -8.44
C GLN A 42 7.20 -5.82 -9.62
N SER A 43 8.43 -5.59 -10.10
CA SER A 43 8.67 -4.66 -11.20
C SER A 43 8.05 -5.14 -12.52
N ALA A 44 7.51 -4.20 -13.28
CA ALA A 44 6.94 -4.42 -14.61
C ALA A 44 5.80 -5.47 -14.69
N VAL A 45 5.05 -5.66 -13.61
CA VAL A 45 3.94 -6.64 -13.57
C VAL A 45 2.62 -6.09 -14.11
N GLY A 46 2.52 -4.78 -14.33
CA GLY A 46 1.29 -4.13 -14.75
C GLY A 46 0.13 -4.43 -13.79
N MET A 47 -1.07 -4.66 -14.34
CA MET A 47 -2.28 -5.01 -13.59
C MET A 47 -2.43 -6.52 -13.36
N LYS A 48 -1.34 -7.21 -13.05
CA LYS A 48 -1.37 -8.64 -12.75
C LYS A 48 -2.26 -8.93 -11.55
N LEU A 49 -3.08 -10.00 -11.67
CA LEU A 49 -3.89 -10.55 -10.59
C LEU A 49 -3.54 -12.02 -10.35
N THR A 50 -3.51 -12.43 -9.10
CA THR A 50 -3.33 -13.82 -8.68
C THR A 50 -4.70 -14.45 -8.45
N LEU A 51 -5.12 -15.34 -9.35
CA LEU A 51 -6.50 -15.86 -9.38
C LEU A 51 -6.66 -17.29 -8.83
N ARG A 52 -5.57 -18.04 -8.72
CA ARG A 52 -5.66 -19.50 -8.42
C ARG A 52 -4.69 -19.97 -7.36
N ASP A 53 -3.77 -19.14 -6.91
CA ASP A 53 -2.75 -19.49 -5.94
C ASP A 53 -3.09 -18.87 -4.58
N ASP A 54 -2.76 -19.56 -3.51
CA ASP A 54 -2.80 -19.01 -2.17
C ASP A 54 -1.71 -17.96 -2.03
N MET A 55 -2.02 -16.85 -1.38
CA MET A 55 -1.09 -15.77 -1.12
C MET A 55 -0.76 -15.73 0.37
N ALA A 56 0.51 -15.83 0.71
CA ALA A 56 0.96 -15.66 2.09
C ALA A 56 0.73 -14.21 2.54
N PHE A 57 0.17 -14.08 3.74
CA PHE A 57 -0.11 -12.80 4.39
C PHE A 57 0.61 -12.73 5.73
N GLU A 58 1.29 -11.62 6.00
CA GLU A 58 2.07 -11.43 7.22
C GLU A 58 1.93 -10.00 7.76
N GLU A 59 1.81 -9.87 9.08
CA GLU A 59 1.87 -8.58 9.77
C GLU A 59 3.30 -8.29 10.23
N HIS A 60 3.79 -7.07 9.99
CA HIS A 60 5.14 -6.61 10.30
C HIS A 60 5.13 -5.56 11.41
N THR A 61 5.06 -6.00 12.65
CA THR A 61 5.09 -5.11 13.83
C THR A 61 6.43 -4.40 13.99
N ASP A 62 7.53 -5.05 13.61
CA ASP A 62 8.89 -4.51 13.62
C ASP A 62 9.04 -3.31 12.65
N ILE A 63 8.48 -3.41 11.45
CA ILE A 63 8.46 -2.30 10.49
C ILE A 63 7.55 -1.18 11.01
N ALA A 64 6.39 -1.52 11.57
CA ALA A 64 5.48 -0.54 12.15
C ALA A 64 6.17 0.27 13.27
N GLU A 65 6.88 -0.38 14.18
CA GLU A 65 7.62 0.29 15.25
C GLU A 65 8.72 1.21 14.69
N LYS A 66 9.44 0.78 13.67
CA LYS A 66 10.52 1.55 13.03
C LYS A 66 10.02 2.84 12.38
N ILE A 67 8.84 2.83 11.76
CA ILE A 67 8.31 3.98 11.03
C ILE A 67 7.34 4.84 11.84
N ARG A 68 6.90 4.37 13.00
CA ARG A 68 5.96 5.07 13.90
C ARG A 68 6.53 6.40 14.38
N THR A 69 5.75 7.46 14.27
CA THR A 69 6.13 8.82 14.66
C THR A 69 5.10 9.52 15.52
N ASP A 70 3.84 9.10 15.46
CA ASP A 70 2.71 9.62 16.25
C ASP A 70 1.99 8.47 16.96
N GLU A 71 2.16 8.37 18.28
CA GLU A 71 1.54 7.32 19.09
C GLU A 71 0.00 7.39 19.12
N SER A 72 -0.58 8.54 18.77
CA SER A 72 -2.03 8.72 18.75
C SER A 72 -2.70 8.23 17.47
N ALA A 73 -1.95 8.07 16.38
CA ALA A 73 -2.47 7.64 15.09
C ALA A 73 -2.26 6.13 14.89
N PRO A 74 -3.29 5.38 14.50
CA PRO A 74 -3.16 3.97 14.17
C PRO A 74 -2.17 3.74 13.01
N LEU A 75 -1.32 2.73 13.16
CA LEU A 75 -0.37 2.30 12.13
C LEU A 75 -0.30 0.78 12.11
N ARG A 76 -0.65 0.18 10.97
CA ARG A 76 -0.59 -1.26 10.74
C ARG A 76 0.15 -1.57 9.44
N VAL A 77 1.01 -2.56 9.47
CA VAL A 77 1.89 -2.90 8.34
C VAL A 77 1.76 -4.39 8.03
N PHE A 78 1.43 -4.68 6.77
CA PHE A 78 1.24 -6.04 6.28
C PHE A 78 1.95 -6.25 4.94
N SER A 79 2.32 -7.48 4.65
CA SER A 79 2.72 -7.90 3.32
C SER A 79 1.83 -9.00 2.78
N LEU A 80 1.79 -9.09 1.46
CA LEU A 80 1.10 -10.13 0.71
C LEU A 80 2.05 -10.71 -0.35
N ASP A 81 2.12 -12.02 -0.45
CA ASP A 81 2.84 -12.67 -1.56
C ASP A 81 2.00 -12.63 -2.84
N GLY A 82 1.84 -11.42 -3.36
CA GLY A 82 1.02 -11.10 -4.51
C GLY A 82 1.49 -9.85 -5.23
N SER A 83 0.76 -9.46 -6.27
CA SER A 83 1.01 -8.24 -7.02
C SER A 83 0.55 -6.99 -6.25
N PRO A 84 0.97 -5.77 -6.67
CA PRO A 84 0.42 -4.54 -6.13
C PRO A 84 -1.11 -4.42 -6.25
N CYS A 85 -1.69 -4.91 -7.34
CA CYS A 85 -3.14 -4.93 -7.51
C CYS A 85 -3.81 -5.90 -6.53
N ASP A 86 -3.23 -7.09 -6.31
CA ASP A 86 -3.71 -8.03 -5.30
C ASP A 86 -3.74 -7.40 -3.91
N CYS A 87 -2.69 -6.65 -3.55
CA CYS A 87 -2.63 -5.93 -2.28
C CYS A 87 -3.79 -4.94 -2.13
N VAL A 88 -4.09 -4.17 -3.16
CA VAL A 88 -5.20 -3.20 -3.13
C VAL A 88 -6.54 -3.91 -2.99
N ILE A 89 -6.80 -4.93 -3.79
CA ILE A 89 -8.07 -5.68 -3.76
C ILE A 89 -8.27 -6.32 -2.39
N VAL A 90 -7.27 -7.06 -1.90
CA VAL A 90 -7.34 -7.74 -0.60
C VAL A 90 -7.55 -6.75 0.54
N ALA A 91 -6.87 -5.61 0.53
CA ALA A 91 -7.02 -4.58 1.56
C ALA A 91 -8.43 -4.00 1.58
N ILE A 92 -8.97 -3.63 0.41
CA ILE A 92 -10.23 -2.89 0.31
C ILE A 92 -11.44 -3.82 0.35
N ASP A 93 -11.36 -4.99 -0.27
CA ASP A 93 -12.47 -5.97 -0.32
C ASP A 93 -12.59 -6.82 0.96
N GLY A 94 -12.43 -6.18 2.11
CA GLY A 94 -12.73 -6.74 3.42
C GLY A 94 -11.53 -7.09 4.28
N GLY A 95 -10.30 -7.16 3.73
CA GLY A 95 -9.10 -7.51 4.49
C GLY A 95 -8.87 -6.54 5.66
N LEU A 96 -8.81 -5.24 5.40
CA LEU A 96 -8.61 -4.25 6.46
C LEU A 96 -9.72 -4.25 7.49
N ARG A 97 -10.96 -4.54 7.12
CA ARG A 97 -12.06 -4.68 8.10
C ARG A 97 -11.80 -5.80 9.12
N SER A 98 -11.10 -6.84 8.71
CA SER A 98 -10.76 -7.98 9.57
C SER A 98 -9.48 -7.75 10.37
N TRP A 99 -8.44 -7.14 9.76
CA TRP A 99 -7.10 -7.05 10.34
C TRP A 99 -6.79 -5.72 11.01
N ALA A 100 -7.40 -4.64 10.53
CA ALA A 100 -7.21 -3.27 11.01
C ALA A 100 -8.52 -2.48 10.98
N PRO A 101 -9.56 -2.90 11.73
CA PRO A 101 -10.90 -2.31 11.67
C PRO A 101 -10.93 -0.83 12.05
N GLU A 102 -9.91 -0.38 12.77
CA GLU A 102 -9.70 1.03 13.15
C GLU A 102 -9.25 1.91 11.99
N ILE A 103 -8.76 1.32 10.88
CA ILE A 103 -8.27 2.05 9.71
C ILE A 103 -9.19 1.77 8.51
N ARG A 104 -10.02 2.75 8.16
CA ARG A 104 -10.90 2.70 6.98
C ARG A 104 -10.41 3.70 5.95
N PRO A 105 -9.59 3.30 4.98
CA PRO A 105 -8.94 4.23 4.10
C PRO A 105 -9.92 4.99 3.20
N TRP A 106 -9.68 6.29 3.08
CA TRP A 106 -10.34 7.17 2.12
C TRP A 106 -9.48 7.40 0.89
N LEU A 107 -8.19 7.19 1.05
CA LEU A 107 -7.18 7.45 0.04
C LEU A 107 -6.27 6.24 -0.07
N CYS A 108 -5.94 5.84 -1.29
CA CYS A 108 -4.86 4.93 -1.58
C CYS A 108 -3.72 5.68 -2.25
N ILE A 109 -2.50 5.51 -1.73
CA ILE A 109 -1.29 6.05 -2.34
C ILE A 109 -0.38 4.87 -2.68
N SER A 110 0.08 4.81 -3.92
CA SER A 110 1.03 3.80 -4.40
C SER A 110 2.37 4.45 -4.69
N GLY A 111 3.41 4.01 -3.99
CA GLY A 111 4.78 4.54 -4.10
C GLY A 111 5.49 4.62 -2.74
N ILE A 112 6.63 5.34 -2.64
CA ILE A 112 7.35 6.05 -3.73
C ILE A 112 8.13 5.02 -4.52
N ASN A 113 7.96 5.02 -5.84
CA ASN A 113 8.61 4.07 -6.73
C ASN A 113 10.12 4.33 -6.82
N ARG A 114 10.90 3.27 -6.95
CA ARG A 114 12.33 3.35 -7.24
C ARG A 114 12.55 3.56 -8.75
N GLY A 115 12.65 4.79 -9.15
CA GLY A 115 12.82 5.19 -10.54
C GLY A 115 11.55 5.81 -11.15
N PRO A 116 11.68 6.44 -12.31
CA PRO A 116 10.55 7.10 -12.98
C PRO A 116 9.65 6.10 -13.71
N ASN A 117 8.36 6.42 -13.78
CA ASN A 117 7.40 5.77 -14.67
C ASN A 117 6.98 6.79 -15.72
N LEU A 118 7.60 6.74 -16.90
CA LEU A 118 7.42 7.71 -17.95
C LEU A 118 6.84 7.07 -19.22
N SER A 119 5.95 7.80 -19.90
CA SER A 119 5.40 7.37 -21.19
C SER A 119 4.76 5.97 -21.11
N ILE A 120 5.23 5.04 -21.93
CA ILE A 120 4.73 3.66 -22.00
C ILE A 120 5.02 2.84 -20.73
N ASP A 121 6.01 3.22 -19.93
CA ASP A 121 6.33 2.54 -18.67
C ASP A 121 5.14 2.52 -17.72
N VAL A 122 4.28 3.56 -17.77
CA VAL A 122 3.04 3.65 -17.01
C VAL A 122 2.12 2.45 -17.24
N LEU A 123 2.13 1.85 -18.43
CA LEU A 123 1.30 0.69 -18.77
C LEU A 123 1.79 -0.60 -18.11
N HIS A 124 3.08 -0.66 -17.79
CA HIS A 124 3.73 -1.83 -17.19
C HIS A 124 4.00 -1.65 -15.69
N SER A 125 3.89 -0.43 -15.18
CA SER A 125 4.18 -0.11 -13.77
C SER A 125 3.19 -0.77 -12.82
N GLY A 126 3.71 -1.54 -11.87
CA GLY A 126 2.93 -2.08 -10.74
C GLY A 126 2.46 -0.97 -9.81
N THR A 127 3.28 0.05 -9.58
CA THR A 127 2.93 1.24 -8.78
C THR A 127 1.71 1.96 -9.35
N VAL A 128 1.73 2.28 -10.66
CA VAL A 128 0.60 2.94 -11.34
C VAL A 128 -0.63 2.05 -11.38
N SER A 129 -0.42 0.76 -11.61
CA SER A 129 -1.50 -0.22 -11.68
C SER A 129 -2.25 -0.38 -10.36
N ALA A 130 -1.54 -0.38 -9.23
CA ALA A 130 -2.17 -0.39 -7.91
C ALA A 130 -3.03 0.85 -7.66
N ALA A 131 -2.55 2.04 -8.03
CA ALA A 131 -3.33 3.26 -7.93
C ALA A 131 -4.57 3.22 -8.83
N ARG A 132 -4.43 2.70 -10.04
CA ARG A 132 -5.54 2.49 -10.98
C ARG A 132 -6.55 1.49 -10.44
N GLU A 133 -6.10 0.37 -9.86
CA GLU A 133 -6.96 -0.61 -9.21
C GLU A 133 -7.75 0.01 -8.06
N ALA A 134 -7.09 0.79 -7.20
CA ALA A 134 -7.75 1.49 -6.10
C ALA A 134 -8.85 2.44 -6.58
N SER A 135 -8.73 3.00 -7.80
CA SER A 135 -9.75 3.89 -8.38
C SER A 135 -11.11 3.23 -8.58
N LEU A 136 -11.13 1.93 -8.72
CA LEU A 136 -12.36 1.17 -8.90
C LEU A 136 -13.16 1.06 -7.60
N TYR A 137 -12.52 1.26 -6.45
CA TYR A 137 -13.10 1.09 -5.12
C TYR A 137 -13.18 2.38 -4.30
N LEU A 138 -12.27 3.31 -4.53
CA LEU A 138 -12.16 4.57 -3.79
C LEU A 138 -12.40 5.76 -4.72
N SER A 139 -13.05 6.79 -4.20
CA SER A 139 -13.37 8.00 -4.98
C SER A 139 -12.18 8.95 -5.16
N LEU A 140 -11.08 8.75 -4.44
CA LEU A 140 -9.88 9.59 -4.50
C LEU A 140 -8.63 8.74 -4.68
N ILE A 141 -7.82 9.11 -5.70
CA ILE A 141 -6.55 8.45 -6.02
C ILE A 141 -5.47 9.50 -6.20
N HIS A 142 -4.30 9.23 -5.66
CA HIS A 142 -3.08 9.93 -5.97
C HIS A 142 -1.97 8.93 -6.30
N ILE A 143 -1.31 9.19 -7.42
CA ILE A 143 -0.12 8.47 -7.89
C ILE A 143 1.11 9.27 -7.48
#